data_154bda037bd71cac4b4d96c22b464a6c
#
_entry.id   154bda037bd71cac4b4d96c22b464a6c
#
_cell.length_a   1.000
_cell.length_b   1.000
_cell.length_c   1.000
_cell.angle_alpha   90.00
_cell.angle_beta   90.00
_cell.angle_gamma   90.00
#
_symmetry.space_group_name_H-M   'P 1'
#
loop_
_entity.id
_entity.type
_entity.pdbx_description
1 polymer ?
#
loop_
_entity_poly.entity_id
_entity_poly.type
_entity_poly.pdbx_seq_one_letter_code
_entity_poly.pdbx_strand_id
1 'polypeptide(L)'
;MKRATIRDIAELCGVSHTIVSAVLNRPWVRSRCSKEKCELIRQTARDLHYQTNTLAQAMVLQHVPVVALMLRSMGEDKIYREVDFSDRAPRFMWAMQEYQIEVLTVFYRNEEEQVERFESLLSRGLIGGVASNIIPFSHRKILKAFRNSGIPYVVFGHPAVPALSVRMKNDYSFVKEAHRRLGTRKCFLMQEENNAQILFPYEDVEDYDRFNYEPVPAVDEITNDPGNLILILGSEFYLRSERKFAHPLILERSLYKYLIPDGVSYALYDPDTVNCEKTGADLLYQWMQGKQPAEQEYRLPDRPPAELVIRDKRNEIKTAVIQISVKNNNHERKTK
;
A
#
# COMPACT_ATOMS: atom_id res chain seq x y z
N MET A 1 22.36 -25.24 -23.30
CA MET A 1 23.55 -24.90 -22.51
C MET A 1 23.34 -25.33 -21.05
N LYS A 2 24.30 -26.04 -20.45
CA LYS A 2 24.26 -26.44 -19.04
C LYS A 2 24.53 -25.18 -18.19
N ARG A 3 23.63 -24.84 -17.24
CA ARG A 3 23.85 -23.68 -16.34
C ARG A 3 25.03 -23.99 -15.41
N ALA A 4 25.92 -23.00 -15.22
CA ALA A 4 27.02 -23.10 -14.28
C ALA A 4 26.46 -23.28 -12.83
N THR A 5 27.17 -24.07 -12.05
CA THR A 5 26.81 -24.38 -10.66
C THR A 5 27.83 -23.83 -9.66
N ILE A 6 27.49 -23.75 -8.39
CA ILE A 6 28.44 -23.40 -7.30
C ILE A 6 29.65 -24.37 -7.30
N ARG A 7 29.45 -25.63 -7.71
CA ARG A 7 30.52 -26.63 -7.76
C ARG A 7 31.52 -26.31 -8.85
N ASP A 8 31.04 -25.88 -10.01
CA ASP A 8 31.93 -25.52 -11.14
C ASP A 8 32.82 -24.31 -10.76
N ILE A 9 32.25 -23.32 -10.06
CA ILE A 9 33.01 -22.16 -9.53
C ILE A 9 34.03 -22.63 -8.47
N ALA A 10 33.61 -23.51 -7.57
CA ALA A 10 34.46 -24.03 -6.51
C ALA A 10 35.67 -24.75 -7.06
N GLU A 11 35.50 -25.58 -8.08
CA GLU A 11 36.54 -26.30 -8.77
C GLU A 11 37.53 -25.34 -9.45
N LEU A 12 37.04 -24.38 -10.22
CA LEU A 12 37.89 -23.38 -10.90
C LEU A 12 38.66 -22.47 -9.94
N CYS A 13 38.07 -22.13 -8.79
CA CYS A 13 38.73 -21.30 -7.81
C CYS A 13 39.60 -22.09 -6.80
N GLY A 14 39.56 -23.41 -6.82
CA GLY A 14 40.30 -24.25 -5.87
C GLY A 14 39.85 -24.04 -4.41
N VAL A 15 38.55 -23.92 -4.18
CA VAL A 15 37.93 -23.71 -2.84
C VAL A 15 36.75 -24.65 -2.63
N SER A 16 36.29 -24.78 -1.40
CA SER A 16 35.06 -25.53 -1.14
C SER A 16 33.80 -24.81 -1.64
N HIS A 17 32.78 -25.54 -2.03
CA HIS A 17 31.48 -24.98 -2.42
C HIS A 17 30.84 -24.13 -1.32
N THR A 18 31.16 -24.43 -0.05
CA THR A 18 30.69 -23.66 1.10
C THR A 18 31.28 -22.24 1.13
N ILE A 19 32.58 -22.10 0.75
CA ILE A 19 33.25 -20.80 0.63
C ILE A 19 32.62 -20.00 -0.51
N VAL A 20 32.42 -20.63 -1.69
CA VAL A 20 31.78 -19.98 -2.82
C VAL A 20 30.37 -19.48 -2.45
N SER A 21 29.59 -20.33 -1.82
CA SER A 21 28.24 -19.97 -1.35
C SER A 21 28.28 -18.81 -0.36
N ALA A 22 29.21 -18.79 0.58
CA ALA A 22 29.35 -17.68 1.53
C ALA A 22 29.73 -16.36 0.85
N VAL A 23 30.65 -16.40 -0.13
CA VAL A 23 31.13 -15.20 -0.84
C VAL A 23 30.05 -14.61 -1.76
N LEU A 24 29.26 -15.47 -2.45
CA LEU A 24 28.25 -15.03 -3.40
C LEU A 24 26.92 -14.66 -2.75
N ASN A 25 26.52 -15.37 -1.69
CA ASN A 25 25.18 -15.27 -1.09
C ASN A 25 25.16 -14.53 0.25
N ARG A 26 26.30 -14.29 0.89
CA ARG A 26 26.39 -13.63 2.20
C ARG A 26 27.55 -12.63 2.23
N PRO A 27 27.50 -11.55 1.45
CA PRO A 27 28.60 -10.59 1.33
C PRO A 27 28.93 -9.89 2.66
N TRP A 28 28.00 -9.88 3.62
CA TRP A 28 28.16 -9.32 4.97
C TRP A 28 28.78 -10.30 5.99
N VAL A 29 28.85 -11.60 5.70
CA VAL A 29 29.53 -12.55 6.57
C VAL A 29 31.00 -12.51 6.26
N ARG A 30 31.87 -12.26 7.27
CA ARG A 30 33.33 -12.39 7.13
C ARG A 30 33.63 -13.79 6.62
N SER A 31 33.91 -13.90 5.34
CA SER A 31 34.33 -15.16 4.74
C SER A 31 35.71 -15.55 5.30
N ARG A 32 35.92 -16.83 5.59
CA ARG A 32 37.28 -17.37 5.96
C ARG A 32 38.19 -17.40 4.74
N CYS A 33 38.10 -16.40 3.86
CA CYS A 33 38.75 -16.33 2.56
C CYS A 33 39.45 -14.97 2.43
N SER A 34 40.63 -14.93 1.80
CA SER A 34 41.31 -13.66 1.54
C SER A 34 40.51 -12.78 0.58
N LYS A 35 40.81 -11.47 0.59
CA LYS A 35 40.10 -10.53 -0.34
C LYS A 35 40.31 -10.90 -1.79
N GLU A 36 41.54 -11.29 -2.15
CA GLU A 36 41.92 -11.71 -3.50
C GLU A 36 41.13 -12.94 -3.94
N LYS A 37 40.97 -13.90 -3.04
CA LYS A 37 40.22 -15.13 -3.32
C LYS A 37 38.72 -14.85 -3.45
N CYS A 38 38.18 -13.94 -2.63
CA CYS A 38 36.80 -13.52 -2.76
C CYS A 38 36.51 -12.82 -4.10
N GLU A 39 37.45 -11.99 -4.59
CA GLU A 39 37.31 -11.33 -5.87
C GLU A 39 37.43 -12.31 -7.03
N LEU A 40 38.37 -13.26 -6.95
CA LEU A 40 38.47 -14.34 -7.92
C LEU A 40 37.16 -15.12 -8.05
N ILE A 41 36.52 -15.47 -6.93
CA ILE A 41 35.23 -16.17 -6.92
C ILE A 41 34.16 -15.35 -7.62
N ARG A 42 34.06 -14.05 -7.32
CA ARG A 42 33.07 -13.16 -7.95
C ARG A 42 33.34 -13.01 -9.45
N GLN A 43 34.59 -12.87 -9.84
CA GLN A 43 34.97 -12.77 -11.25
C GLN A 43 34.61 -14.08 -12.01
N THR A 44 35.01 -15.23 -11.47
CA THR A 44 34.66 -16.53 -12.05
C THR A 44 33.15 -16.72 -12.18
N ALA A 45 32.37 -16.27 -11.19
CA ALA A 45 30.91 -16.33 -11.27
C ALA A 45 30.36 -15.45 -12.40
N ARG A 46 30.91 -14.25 -12.61
CA ARG A 46 30.57 -13.37 -13.74
C ARG A 46 30.91 -14.02 -15.08
N ASP A 47 32.11 -14.53 -15.21
CA ASP A 47 32.61 -15.13 -16.46
C ASP A 47 31.81 -16.38 -16.89
N LEU A 48 31.35 -17.14 -15.89
CA LEU A 48 30.49 -18.31 -16.10
C LEU A 48 29.01 -17.94 -16.24
N HIS A 49 28.63 -16.65 -16.16
CA HIS A 49 27.25 -16.20 -16.13
C HIS A 49 26.43 -16.95 -15.07
N TYR A 50 27.08 -17.24 -13.92
CA TYR A 50 26.41 -17.95 -12.85
C TYR A 50 25.28 -17.08 -12.26
N GLN A 51 24.10 -17.65 -12.24
CA GLN A 51 22.94 -17.07 -11.57
C GLN A 51 22.66 -17.84 -10.28
N THR A 52 22.58 -17.12 -9.17
CA THR A 52 22.22 -17.71 -7.89
C THR A 52 20.84 -18.38 -7.97
N ASN A 53 20.78 -19.63 -7.55
CA ASN A 53 19.51 -20.33 -7.50
C ASN A 53 18.75 -19.91 -6.22
N THR A 54 17.73 -19.08 -6.40
CA THR A 54 16.90 -18.54 -5.31
C THR A 54 16.23 -19.65 -4.49
N LEU A 55 15.85 -20.76 -5.11
CA LEU A 55 15.32 -21.94 -4.43
C LEU A 55 16.38 -22.62 -3.55
N ALA A 56 17.61 -22.75 -4.06
CA ALA A 56 18.70 -23.30 -3.25
C ALA A 56 19.08 -22.37 -2.09
N GLN A 57 19.00 -21.05 -2.28
CA GLN A 57 19.16 -20.09 -1.19
C GLN A 57 18.04 -20.21 -0.15
N ALA A 58 16.80 -20.33 -0.58
CA ALA A 58 15.66 -20.54 0.31
C ALA A 58 15.83 -21.78 1.20
N MET A 59 16.33 -22.87 0.63
CA MET A 59 16.62 -24.10 1.40
C MET A 59 17.73 -23.90 2.44
N VAL A 60 18.74 -23.08 2.13
CA VAL A 60 19.86 -22.79 3.06
C VAL A 60 19.46 -21.79 4.13
N LEU A 61 18.65 -20.81 3.78
CA LEU A 61 18.21 -19.74 4.67
C LEU A 61 16.96 -20.11 5.49
N GLN A 62 16.37 -21.27 5.21
CA GLN A 62 15.10 -21.74 5.81
C GLN A 62 13.91 -20.78 5.61
N HIS A 63 14.04 -19.83 4.67
CA HIS A 63 12.94 -18.95 4.26
C HIS A 63 13.06 -18.61 2.77
N VAL A 64 11.92 -18.45 2.12
CA VAL A 64 11.82 -18.02 0.72
C VAL A 64 11.91 -16.50 0.68
N PRO A 65 12.92 -15.89 0.02
CA PRO A 65 13.06 -14.43 -0.03
C PRO A 65 12.13 -13.81 -1.10
N VAL A 66 10.89 -14.24 -1.10
CA VAL A 66 9.85 -13.77 -2.00
C VAL A 66 8.59 -13.47 -1.19
N VAL A 67 8.02 -12.29 -1.39
CA VAL A 67 6.76 -11.87 -0.78
C VAL A 67 5.71 -11.75 -1.87
N ALA A 68 4.53 -12.32 -1.66
CA ALA A 68 3.38 -12.04 -2.51
C ALA A 68 2.74 -10.71 -2.10
N LEU A 69 2.59 -9.79 -3.04
CA LEU A 69 1.75 -8.60 -2.90
C LEU A 69 0.42 -8.86 -3.60
N MET A 70 -0.62 -9.10 -2.81
CA MET A 70 -1.94 -9.42 -3.32
C MET A 70 -2.78 -8.15 -3.49
N LEU A 71 -3.20 -7.88 -4.71
CA LEU A 71 -3.91 -6.68 -5.12
C LEU A 71 -5.25 -7.04 -5.75
N ARG A 72 -6.31 -6.36 -5.33
CA ARG A 72 -7.63 -6.58 -5.93
C ARG A 72 -7.71 -5.92 -7.30
N SER A 73 -7.98 -6.71 -8.34
CA SER A 73 -8.35 -6.22 -9.66
C SER A 73 -9.86 -6.00 -9.73
N MET A 74 -10.29 -4.90 -10.29
CA MET A 74 -11.72 -4.59 -10.44
C MET A 74 -12.29 -5.05 -11.78
N GLY A 75 -11.51 -5.79 -12.58
CA GLY A 75 -11.87 -6.28 -13.90
C GLY A 75 -11.45 -5.34 -15.04
N GLU A 76 -11.57 -5.84 -16.27
CA GLU A 76 -11.05 -5.18 -17.49
C GLU A 76 -11.65 -3.79 -17.75
N ASP A 77 -12.88 -3.55 -17.29
CA ASP A 77 -13.62 -2.30 -17.53
C ASP A 77 -13.27 -1.17 -16.55
N LYS A 78 -12.34 -1.39 -15.59
CA LYS A 78 -12.11 -0.46 -14.49
C LYS A 78 -10.62 -0.16 -14.25
N ILE A 79 -9.96 0.26 -15.32
CA ILE A 79 -8.56 0.77 -15.33
C ILE A 79 -8.31 1.80 -14.21
N TYR A 80 -9.31 2.47 -13.77
CA TYR A 80 -9.26 3.61 -12.87
C TYR A 80 -8.89 3.28 -11.42
N ARG A 81 -9.24 2.08 -10.93
CA ARG A 81 -8.81 1.66 -9.60
C ARG A 81 -7.42 1.04 -9.60
N GLU A 82 -6.89 0.72 -10.77
CA GLU A 82 -5.48 0.35 -10.93
C GLU A 82 -4.54 1.52 -10.62
N VAL A 83 -5.02 2.74 -10.74
CA VAL A 83 -4.28 3.94 -10.33
C VAL A 83 -3.98 3.91 -8.82
N ASP A 84 -4.90 3.43 -7.98
CA ASP A 84 -4.62 3.22 -6.55
C ASP A 84 -3.52 2.18 -6.32
N PHE A 85 -3.42 1.19 -7.19
CA PHE A 85 -2.38 0.18 -7.11
C PHE A 85 -1.07 0.61 -7.75
N SER A 86 -1.11 1.44 -8.80
CA SER A 86 0.09 1.91 -9.50
C SER A 86 1.03 2.69 -8.59
N ASP A 87 0.51 3.28 -7.53
CA ASP A 87 1.29 4.03 -6.56
C ASP A 87 1.76 3.16 -5.37
N ARG A 88 0.91 2.31 -4.82
CA ARG A 88 1.23 1.48 -3.64
C ARG A 88 2.17 0.33 -3.96
N ALA A 89 1.93 -0.37 -5.06
CA ALA A 89 2.75 -1.51 -5.43
C ALA A 89 4.23 -1.12 -5.62
N PRO A 90 4.59 -0.09 -6.40
CA PRO A 90 5.97 0.36 -6.51
C PRO A 90 6.59 0.71 -5.15
N ARG A 91 5.89 1.42 -4.27
CA ARG A 91 6.43 1.80 -2.95
C ARG A 91 6.74 0.60 -2.09
N PHE A 92 5.83 -0.36 -2.05
CA PHE A 92 6.06 -1.60 -1.31
C PHE A 92 7.22 -2.40 -1.92
N MET A 93 7.27 -2.52 -3.25
CA MET A 93 8.35 -3.20 -3.96
C MET A 93 9.71 -2.55 -3.68
N TRP A 94 9.79 -1.21 -3.75
CA TRP A 94 11.01 -0.47 -3.42
C TRP A 94 11.45 -0.72 -1.97
N ALA A 95 10.50 -0.68 -1.03
CA ALA A 95 10.80 -0.94 0.37
C ALA A 95 11.33 -2.37 0.60
N MET A 96 10.78 -3.36 -0.10
CA MET A 96 11.24 -4.75 0.01
C MET A 96 12.61 -4.97 -0.65
N GLN A 97 12.92 -4.21 -1.73
CA GLN A 97 14.25 -4.26 -2.36
C GLN A 97 15.38 -3.85 -1.42
N GLU A 98 15.15 -2.93 -0.49
CA GLU A 98 16.13 -2.57 0.54
C GLU A 98 16.58 -3.80 1.35
N TYR A 99 15.70 -4.79 1.47
CA TYR A 99 15.94 -6.06 2.17
C TYR A 99 16.34 -7.22 1.25
N GLN A 100 16.54 -6.95 -0.04
CA GLN A 100 16.84 -7.97 -1.06
C GLN A 100 15.77 -9.06 -1.15
N ILE A 101 14.51 -8.67 -0.95
CA ILE A 101 13.34 -9.54 -1.08
C ILE A 101 12.59 -9.20 -2.37
N GLU A 102 12.36 -10.22 -3.18
CA GLU A 102 11.57 -10.10 -4.39
C GLU A 102 10.06 -10.02 -4.09
N VAL A 103 9.34 -9.26 -4.88
CA VAL A 103 7.88 -9.12 -4.74
C VAL A 103 7.18 -9.70 -5.94
N LEU A 104 6.35 -10.71 -5.69
CA LEU A 104 5.45 -11.30 -6.67
C LEU A 104 4.08 -10.62 -6.57
N THR A 105 3.74 -9.80 -7.55
CA THR A 105 2.40 -9.18 -7.60
C THR A 105 1.36 -10.18 -8.06
N VAL A 106 0.28 -10.32 -7.30
CA VAL A 106 -0.80 -11.28 -7.53
C VAL A 106 -2.14 -10.54 -7.54
N PHE A 107 -2.81 -10.52 -8.68
CA PHE A 107 -4.13 -9.93 -8.79
C PHE A 107 -5.23 -10.95 -8.46
N TYR A 108 -6.32 -10.48 -7.85
CA TYR A 108 -7.51 -11.27 -7.57
C TYR A 108 -8.78 -10.40 -7.74
N ARG A 109 -9.92 -11.01 -8.04
CA ARG A 109 -11.19 -10.31 -8.28
C ARG A 109 -12.10 -10.32 -7.05
N ASN A 110 -12.07 -11.41 -6.29
CA ASN A 110 -12.87 -11.62 -5.09
C ASN A 110 -12.10 -12.40 -4.02
N GLU A 111 -12.66 -12.52 -2.82
CA GLU A 111 -11.98 -13.16 -1.69
C GLU A 111 -11.72 -14.66 -1.93
N GLU A 112 -12.60 -15.35 -2.63
CA GLU A 112 -12.45 -16.77 -2.96
C GLU A 112 -11.21 -17.00 -3.84
N GLU A 113 -11.08 -16.24 -4.92
CA GLU A 113 -9.92 -16.27 -5.80
C GLU A 113 -8.64 -15.85 -5.06
N GLN A 114 -8.73 -14.90 -4.14
CA GLN A 114 -7.60 -14.50 -3.31
C GLN A 114 -7.08 -15.65 -2.47
N VAL A 115 -7.98 -16.39 -1.80
CA VAL A 115 -7.63 -17.56 -0.99
C VAL A 115 -7.00 -18.64 -1.86
N GLU A 116 -7.63 -18.98 -2.98
CA GLU A 116 -7.13 -20.02 -3.91
C GLU A 116 -5.72 -19.70 -4.41
N ARG A 117 -5.48 -18.46 -4.85
CA ARG A 117 -4.15 -18.03 -5.33
C ARG A 117 -3.11 -18.06 -4.22
N PHE A 118 -3.48 -17.62 -3.01
CA PHE A 118 -2.59 -17.66 -1.86
C PHE A 118 -2.19 -19.11 -1.51
N GLU A 119 -3.16 -20.01 -1.38
CA GLU A 119 -2.93 -21.41 -1.05
C GLU A 119 -2.09 -22.11 -2.15
N SER A 120 -2.33 -21.79 -3.41
CA SER A 120 -1.51 -22.30 -4.52
C SER A 120 -0.05 -21.86 -4.42
N LEU A 121 0.22 -20.59 -4.09
CA LEU A 121 1.59 -20.10 -3.93
C LEU A 121 2.27 -20.73 -2.71
N LEU A 122 1.54 -20.88 -1.63
CA LEU A 122 2.03 -21.47 -0.38
C LEU A 122 2.38 -22.95 -0.57
N SER A 123 1.45 -23.74 -1.14
CA SER A 123 1.67 -25.18 -1.38
C SER A 123 2.85 -25.48 -2.31
N ARG A 124 3.15 -24.57 -3.22
CA ARG A 124 4.30 -24.67 -4.13
C ARG A 124 5.60 -24.14 -3.51
N GLY A 125 5.56 -23.63 -2.28
CA GLY A 125 6.73 -23.07 -1.61
C GLY A 125 7.33 -21.85 -2.32
N LEU A 126 6.52 -21.05 -3.00
CA LEU A 126 6.99 -19.92 -3.82
C LEU A 126 7.15 -18.63 -3.02
N ILE A 127 6.55 -18.53 -1.84
CA ILE A 127 6.53 -17.32 -1.02
C ILE A 127 6.92 -17.61 0.41
N GLY A 128 7.63 -16.67 1.04
CA GLY A 128 8.00 -16.69 2.46
C GLY A 128 7.24 -15.64 3.28
N GLY A 129 6.41 -14.84 2.63
CA GLY A 129 5.57 -13.84 3.28
C GLY A 129 4.50 -13.31 2.32
N VAL A 130 3.52 -12.60 2.86
CA VAL A 130 2.44 -12.00 2.07
C VAL A 130 2.04 -10.62 2.57
N ALA A 131 1.81 -9.70 1.64
CA ALA A 131 1.20 -8.41 1.88
C ALA A 131 -0.09 -8.30 1.07
N SER A 132 -1.12 -7.67 1.61
CA SER A 132 -2.38 -7.51 0.89
C SER A 132 -3.10 -6.23 1.26
N ASN A 133 -3.66 -5.57 0.26
CA ASN A 133 -4.73 -4.60 0.53
C ASN A 133 -6.00 -5.35 0.91
N ILE A 134 -6.72 -4.80 1.87
CA ILE A 134 -8.03 -5.31 2.28
C ILE A 134 -9.07 -4.21 2.19
N ILE A 135 -10.30 -4.60 1.89
CA ILE A 135 -11.45 -3.72 2.03
C ILE A 135 -11.85 -3.71 3.50
N PRO A 136 -12.15 -2.55 4.09
CA PRO A 136 -12.61 -2.47 5.47
C PRO A 136 -13.77 -3.45 5.75
N PHE A 137 -13.72 -4.11 6.90
CA PHE A 137 -14.75 -5.03 7.40
C PHE A 137 -15.05 -6.27 6.54
N SER A 138 -14.24 -6.55 5.53
CA SER A 138 -14.33 -7.73 4.67
C SER A 138 -13.11 -8.64 4.81
N HIS A 139 -12.97 -9.63 3.92
CA HIS A 139 -11.78 -10.46 3.82
C HIS A 139 -11.52 -11.38 5.03
N ARG A 140 -12.57 -11.90 5.65
CA ARG A 140 -12.43 -12.82 6.82
C ARG A 140 -11.78 -14.14 6.46
N LYS A 141 -12.08 -14.68 5.28
CA LYS A 141 -11.57 -16.00 4.83
C LYS A 141 -10.07 -15.92 4.57
N ILE A 142 -9.61 -14.90 3.86
CA ILE A 142 -8.19 -14.74 3.56
C ILE A 142 -7.37 -14.44 4.82
N LEU A 143 -7.88 -13.63 5.74
CA LEU A 143 -7.22 -13.36 7.01
C LEU A 143 -7.07 -14.63 7.86
N LYS A 144 -8.07 -15.51 7.82
CA LYS A 144 -7.98 -16.83 8.44
C LYS A 144 -6.92 -17.72 7.75
N ALA A 145 -6.87 -17.69 6.41
CA ALA A 145 -5.87 -18.43 5.64
C ALA A 145 -4.44 -17.94 5.95
N PHE A 146 -4.22 -16.62 6.02
CA PHE A 146 -2.93 -16.04 6.39
C PHE A 146 -2.48 -16.51 7.78
N ARG A 147 -3.35 -16.43 8.78
CA ARG A 147 -3.03 -16.90 10.14
C ARG A 147 -2.70 -18.39 10.19
N ASN A 148 -3.47 -19.20 9.49
CA ASN A 148 -3.31 -20.65 9.51
C ASN A 148 -2.07 -21.12 8.76
N SER A 149 -1.55 -20.30 7.86
CA SER A 149 -0.41 -20.66 7.02
C SER A 149 0.92 -20.71 7.77
N GLY A 150 1.02 -19.97 8.88
CA GLY A 150 2.26 -19.84 9.64
C GLY A 150 3.33 -18.96 9.01
N ILE A 151 3.13 -18.43 7.79
CA ILE A 151 4.07 -17.46 7.21
C ILE A 151 3.78 -16.02 7.65
N PRO A 152 4.78 -15.14 7.69
CA PRO A 152 4.62 -13.73 7.93
C PRO A 152 3.64 -13.06 6.97
N TYR A 153 2.76 -12.20 7.50
CA TYR A 153 1.84 -11.44 6.67
C TYR A 153 1.63 -10.02 7.20
N VAL A 154 1.27 -9.11 6.32
CA VAL A 154 0.80 -7.76 6.66
C VAL A 154 -0.35 -7.36 5.77
N VAL A 155 -1.34 -6.66 6.32
CA VAL A 155 -2.44 -6.11 5.54
C VAL A 155 -2.47 -4.59 5.63
N PHE A 156 -2.86 -3.95 4.53
CA PHE A 156 -3.05 -2.51 4.46
C PHE A 156 -4.55 -2.20 4.51
N GLY A 157 -4.96 -1.47 5.54
CA GLY A 157 -6.34 -1.11 5.77
C GLY A 157 -6.86 -1.58 7.13
N HIS A 158 -8.19 -1.60 7.28
CA HIS A 158 -8.85 -1.97 8.53
C HIS A 158 -9.44 -3.39 8.44
N PRO A 159 -8.83 -4.38 9.09
CA PRO A 159 -9.27 -5.76 9.01
C PRO A 159 -10.55 -6.01 9.82
N ALA A 160 -11.44 -6.88 9.30
CA ALA A 160 -12.65 -7.30 10.00
C ALA A 160 -12.40 -8.14 11.27
N VAL A 161 -11.18 -8.64 11.44
CA VAL A 161 -10.73 -9.45 12.56
C VAL A 161 -9.28 -9.07 12.89
N PRO A 162 -8.81 -9.24 14.14
CA PRO A 162 -7.43 -8.88 14.50
C PRO A 162 -6.42 -9.48 13.53
N ALA A 163 -5.54 -8.65 12.98
CA ALA A 163 -4.50 -9.04 12.02
C ALA A 163 -3.35 -8.04 12.13
N LEU A 164 -2.14 -8.44 11.70
CA LEU A 164 -1.08 -7.46 11.54
C LEU A 164 -1.44 -6.53 10.40
N SER A 165 -1.81 -5.31 10.74
CA SER A 165 -2.26 -4.31 9.78
C SER A 165 -1.53 -2.99 9.94
N VAL A 166 -1.35 -2.30 8.82
CA VAL A 166 -0.90 -0.92 8.79
C VAL A 166 -2.01 -0.08 8.19
N ARG A 167 -2.45 0.93 8.92
CA ARG A 167 -3.48 1.84 8.44
C ARG A 167 -3.12 3.29 8.63
N MET A 168 -3.67 4.08 7.78
CA MET A 168 -3.65 5.53 7.79
C MET A 168 -4.99 6.01 7.29
N LYS A 169 -5.47 7.10 7.82
CA LYS A 169 -6.61 7.83 7.24
C LYS A 169 -6.17 9.21 6.74
N ASN A 170 -6.94 9.78 5.84
CA ASN A 170 -6.81 11.17 5.50
C ASN A 170 -7.40 12.00 6.64
N ASP A 171 -6.78 13.13 6.94
CA ASP A 171 -7.35 14.11 7.86
C ASP A 171 -8.45 14.90 7.14
N TYR A 172 -9.67 14.79 7.65
CA TYR A 172 -10.85 15.49 7.14
C TYR A 172 -11.27 16.66 8.03
N SER A 173 -10.41 17.14 8.92
CA SER A 173 -10.69 18.29 9.79
C SER A 173 -11.09 19.56 9.01
N PHE A 174 -10.68 19.65 7.73
CA PHE A 174 -11.07 20.73 6.82
C PHE A 174 -12.57 20.76 6.48
N VAL A 175 -13.32 19.70 6.74
CA VAL A 175 -14.77 19.66 6.49
C VAL A 175 -15.50 20.76 7.26
N LYS A 176 -15.05 21.07 8.49
CA LYS A 176 -15.60 22.18 9.28
C LYS A 176 -15.41 23.52 8.59
N GLU A 177 -14.24 23.76 8.02
CA GLU A 177 -13.95 24.97 7.25
C GLU A 177 -14.75 25.02 5.95
N ALA A 178 -14.92 23.88 5.27
CA ALA A 178 -15.74 23.78 4.07
C ALA A 178 -17.21 24.11 4.38
N HIS A 179 -17.78 23.59 5.47
CA HIS A 179 -19.12 23.92 5.92
C HIS A 179 -19.28 25.42 6.18
N ARG A 180 -18.33 26.01 6.89
CA ARG A 180 -18.36 27.44 7.21
C ARG A 180 -18.35 28.32 5.96
N ARG A 181 -17.58 27.95 4.93
CA ARG A 181 -17.46 28.72 3.68
C ARG A 181 -18.61 28.54 2.72
N LEU A 182 -19.08 27.30 2.58
CA LEU A 182 -20.12 26.94 1.62
C LEU A 182 -21.54 27.07 2.20
N GLY A 183 -21.68 27.27 3.52
CA GLY A 183 -22.97 27.35 4.20
C GLY A 183 -23.68 26.00 4.29
N THR A 184 -22.94 24.90 4.10
CA THR A 184 -23.47 23.54 4.17
C THR A 184 -23.57 23.08 5.63
N ARG A 185 -24.42 22.07 5.91
CA ARG A 185 -24.70 21.57 7.26
C ARG A 185 -24.47 20.06 7.39
N LYS A 186 -24.60 19.33 6.29
CA LYS A 186 -24.41 17.87 6.27
C LYS A 186 -23.29 17.54 5.30
N CYS A 187 -22.57 16.49 5.60
CA CYS A 187 -21.51 15.96 4.74
C CYS A 187 -21.80 14.51 4.38
N PHE A 188 -21.54 14.16 3.14
CA PHE A 188 -21.66 12.79 2.66
C PHE A 188 -20.39 12.41 1.90
N LEU A 189 -19.94 11.19 2.11
CA LEU A 189 -18.87 10.59 1.33
C LEU A 189 -19.47 9.79 0.18
N MET A 190 -19.09 10.12 -1.04
CA MET A 190 -19.50 9.39 -2.24
C MET A 190 -18.36 8.48 -2.70
N GLN A 191 -18.68 7.22 -2.86
CA GLN A 191 -17.78 6.21 -3.43
C GLN A 191 -18.53 5.29 -4.39
N GLU A 192 -17.79 4.56 -5.20
CA GLU A 192 -18.34 3.55 -6.08
C GLU A 192 -18.14 2.15 -5.50
N GLU A 193 -19.21 1.39 -5.40
CA GLU A 193 -19.18 0.00 -5.00
C GLU A 193 -20.05 -0.84 -5.94
N ASN A 194 -19.51 -1.91 -6.51
CA ASN A 194 -20.21 -2.82 -7.43
C ASN A 194 -20.95 -2.11 -8.59
N ASN A 195 -20.32 -1.08 -9.19
CA ASN A 195 -20.89 -0.21 -10.22
C ASN A 195 -22.02 0.73 -9.76
N ALA A 196 -22.33 0.76 -8.49
CA ALA A 196 -23.28 1.70 -7.91
C ALA A 196 -22.56 2.87 -7.23
N GLN A 197 -23.09 4.06 -7.41
CA GLN A 197 -22.65 5.24 -6.66
C GLN A 197 -23.37 5.24 -5.32
N ILE A 198 -22.63 5.12 -4.24
CA ILE A 198 -23.16 5.02 -2.89
C ILE A 198 -22.76 6.26 -2.09
N LEU A 199 -23.72 6.82 -1.40
CA LEU A 199 -23.53 7.92 -0.47
C LEU A 199 -23.61 7.41 0.96
N PHE A 200 -22.63 7.80 1.76
CA PHE A 200 -22.60 7.56 3.20
C PHE A 200 -22.66 8.89 3.95
N PRO A 201 -23.48 9.01 5.00
CA PRO A 201 -23.41 10.16 5.89
C PRO A 201 -21.99 10.26 6.45
N TYR A 202 -21.38 11.41 6.33
CA TYR A 202 -20.11 11.72 7.00
C TYR A 202 -20.43 12.52 8.27
N GLU A 203 -20.43 11.86 9.40
CA GLU A 203 -20.39 12.50 10.69
C GLU A 203 -18.93 12.67 11.09
N ASP A 204 -18.57 13.82 11.68
CA ASP A 204 -17.21 14.11 12.17
C ASP A 204 -16.88 13.17 13.34
N VAL A 205 -16.64 11.92 13.00
CA VAL A 205 -16.34 10.88 13.99
C VAL A 205 -14.83 10.72 14.01
N GLU A 206 -14.24 10.94 15.17
CA GLU A 206 -12.83 10.64 15.43
C GLU A 206 -12.49 9.18 15.08
N ASP A 207 -13.50 8.35 14.89
CA ASP A 207 -13.42 6.91 14.64
C ASP A 207 -14.11 6.55 13.32
N TYR A 208 -13.34 6.56 12.23
CA TYR A 208 -13.76 6.03 10.93
C TYR A 208 -14.25 4.56 11.02
N ASP A 209 -13.98 3.91 12.15
CA ASP A 209 -14.31 2.51 12.45
C ASP A 209 -15.78 2.32 12.85
N ARG A 210 -16.51 3.41 13.10
CA ARG A 210 -17.92 3.37 13.50
C ARG A 210 -18.90 3.79 12.41
N PHE A 211 -18.45 3.94 11.18
CA PHE A 211 -19.38 4.15 10.08
C PHE A 211 -20.35 2.98 9.98
N ASN A 212 -21.60 3.23 10.33
CA ASN A 212 -22.70 2.44 9.80
C ASN A 212 -22.77 2.76 8.31
N TYR A 213 -22.13 1.91 7.50
CA TYR A 213 -22.12 2.01 6.03
C TYR A 213 -23.48 1.62 5.46
N GLU A 214 -24.56 2.17 5.98
CA GLU A 214 -25.86 2.05 5.35
C GLU A 214 -25.94 3.09 4.23
N PRO A 215 -26.01 2.66 2.97
CA PRO A 215 -26.14 3.56 1.84
C PRO A 215 -27.44 4.34 1.95
N VAL A 216 -27.35 5.65 1.72
CA VAL A 216 -28.52 6.51 1.77
C VAL A 216 -29.31 6.35 0.48
N PRO A 217 -30.63 6.08 0.51
CA PRO A 217 -31.49 6.14 -0.67
C PRO A 217 -31.59 7.58 -1.18
N ALA A 218 -32.04 7.75 -2.44
CA ALA A 218 -32.26 9.06 -3.06
C ALA A 218 -30.98 9.90 -3.29
N VAL A 219 -29.96 9.28 -3.88
CA VAL A 219 -28.64 9.90 -4.12
C VAL A 219 -28.74 11.26 -4.85
N ASP A 220 -29.63 11.40 -5.84
CA ASP A 220 -29.75 12.63 -6.63
C ASP A 220 -30.33 13.81 -5.84
N GLU A 221 -31.27 13.57 -4.94
CA GLU A 221 -31.83 14.61 -4.07
C GLU A 221 -30.76 15.13 -3.12
N ILE A 222 -29.95 14.23 -2.55
CA ILE A 222 -28.89 14.59 -1.61
C ILE A 222 -27.75 15.34 -2.30
N THR A 223 -27.34 14.93 -3.48
CA THR A 223 -26.24 15.58 -4.20
C THR A 223 -26.58 16.98 -4.71
N ASN A 224 -27.86 17.23 -5.02
CA ASN A 224 -28.35 18.52 -5.49
C ASN A 224 -28.75 19.48 -4.34
N ASP A 225 -28.87 19.01 -3.12
CA ASP A 225 -29.23 19.87 -1.97
C ASP A 225 -28.09 20.83 -1.62
N PRO A 226 -28.35 22.16 -1.67
CA PRO A 226 -27.33 23.14 -1.32
C PRO A 226 -26.95 23.15 0.18
N GLY A 227 -27.68 22.44 1.02
CA GLY A 227 -27.31 22.23 2.43
C GLY A 227 -26.24 21.14 2.63
N ASN A 228 -25.89 20.40 1.58
CA ASN A 228 -25.04 19.25 1.67
C ASN A 228 -23.66 19.49 1.00
N LEU A 229 -22.60 19.03 1.65
CA LEU A 229 -21.25 18.89 1.11
C LEU A 229 -21.04 17.43 0.68
N ILE A 230 -20.58 17.22 -0.54
CA ILE A 230 -20.33 15.87 -1.06
C ILE A 230 -18.82 15.69 -1.24
N LEU A 231 -18.21 14.86 -0.39
CA LEU A 231 -16.82 14.43 -0.56
C LEU A 231 -16.77 13.32 -1.61
N ILE A 232 -15.96 13.51 -2.64
CA ILE A 232 -15.88 12.59 -3.78
C ILE A 232 -14.47 12.03 -3.86
N LEU A 233 -14.34 10.71 -3.77
CA LEU A 233 -13.04 10.04 -3.82
C LEU A 233 -12.56 9.90 -5.28
N GLY A 234 -11.71 10.84 -5.69
CA GLY A 234 -11.07 10.85 -7.01
C GLY A 234 -11.79 11.70 -8.06
N SER A 235 -11.01 12.46 -8.81
CA SER A 235 -11.47 13.36 -9.88
C SER A 235 -12.18 12.60 -10.97
N GLU A 236 -11.71 11.43 -11.28
CA GLU A 236 -12.23 10.59 -12.33
C GLU A 236 -13.65 10.11 -12.04
N PHE A 237 -13.91 9.73 -10.78
CA PHE A 237 -15.25 9.37 -10.36
C PHE A 237 -16.21 10.57 -10.53
N TYR A 238 -15.76 11.78 -10.21
CA TYR A 238 -16.53 12.99 -10.44
C TYR A 238 -16.81 13.22 -11.93
N LEU A 239 -15.80 13.06 -12.79
CA LEU A 239 -15.92 13.28 -14.25
C LEU A 239 -16.86 12.28 -14.93
N ARG A 240 -16.90 11.04 -14.45
CA ARG A 240 -17.83 10.01 -14.98
C ARG A 240 -19.24 10.12 -14.43
N SER A 241 -19.40 10.86 -13.34
CA SER A 241 -20.72 11.04 -12.75
C SER A 241 -21.54 12.00 -13.63
N GLU A 242 -22.66 11.53 -14.17
CA GLU A 242 -23.64 12.37 -14.88
C GLU A 242 -24.49 13.22 -13.91
N ARG A 243 -24.20 13.14 -12.61
CA ARG A 243 -24.97 13.79 -11.56
C ARG A 243 -24.61 15.26 -11.42
N LYS A 244 -25.57 16.03 -10.97
CA LYS A 244 -25.35 17.40 -10.51
C LYS A 244 -24.99 17.40 -9.05
N PHE A 245 -24.06 18.25 -8.68
CA PHE A 245 -23.61 18.45 -7.32
C PHE A 245 -23.75 19.92 -6.94
N ALA A 246 -24.42 20.19 -5.83
CA ALA A 246 -24.52 21.55 -5.31
C ALA A 246 -23.15 22.02 -4.79
N HIS A 247 -22.53 21.24 -3.94
CA HIS A 247 -21.21 21.50 -3.37
C HIS A 247 -20.31 20.24 -3.41
N PRO A 248 -19.71 19.92 -4.57
CA PRO A 248 -18.72 18.84 -4.65
C PRO A 248 -17.39 19.30 -4.08
N LEU A 249 -16.71 18.40 -3.34
CA LEU A 249 -15.34 18.56 -2.91
C LEU A 249 -14.58 17.28 -3.24
N ILE A 250 -13.68 17.37 -4.20
CA ILE A 250 -12.92 16.22 -4.69
C ILE A 250 -11.74 15.96 -3.74
N LEU A 251 -11.62 14.73 -3.28
CA LEU A 251 -10.46 14.24 -2.53
C LEU A 251 -9.55 13.53 -3.53
N GLU A 252 -8.39 14.12 -3.80
CA GLU A 252 -7.49 13.61 -4.83
C GLU A 252 -6.05 13.54 -4.34
N ARG A 253 -5.22 12.78 -5.03
CA ARG A 253 -3.78 12.78 -4.82
C ARG A 253 -3.12 13.93 -5.57
N SER A 254 -2.07 14.50 -4.99
CA SER A 254 -1.33 15.61 -5.59
C SER A 254 -0.87 15.33 -7.03
N LEU A 255 -0.53 14.06 -7.31
CA LEU A 255 -0.12 13.60 -8.65
C LEU A 255 -1.21 13.76 -9.72
N TYR A 256 -2.50 13.73 -9.33
CA TYR A 256 -3.64 13.78 -10.26
C TYR A 256 -4.37 15.13 -10.23
N LYS A 257 -3.75 16.16 -9.69
CA LYS A 257 -4.31 17.52 -9.64
C LYS A 257 -4.81 18.00 -11.01
N TYR A 258 -4.14 17.61 -12.08
CA TYR A 258 -4.50 17.98 -13.45
C TYR A 258 -5.82 17.37 -13.95
N LEU A 259 -6.37 16.37 -13.25
CA LEU A 259 -7.68 15.78 -13.56
C LEU A 259 -8.84 16.52 -12.89
N ILE A 260 -8.57 17.48 -12.01
CA ILE A 260 -9.62 18.21 -11.30
C ILE A 260 -10.18 19.29 -12.22
N PRO A 261 -11.50 19.27 -12.48
CA PRO A 261 -12.12 20.28 -13.33
C PRO A 261 -12.02 21.69 -12.74
N ASP A 262 -11.94 22.68 -13.61
CA ASP A 262 -11.98 24.08 -13.19
C ASP A 262 -13.28 24.41 -12.44
N GLY A 263 -13.16 25.25 -11.42
CA GLY A 263 -14.31 25.69 -10.63
C GLY A 263 -14.81 24.71 -9.58
N VAL A 264 -14.19 23.54 -9.42
CA VAL A 264 -14.56 22.55 -8.39
C VAL A 264 -13.67 22.70 -7.16
N SER A 265 -14.25 22.49 -5.97
CA SER A 265 -13.49 22.42 -4.70
C SER A 265 -12.73 21.11 -4.60
N TYR A 266 -11.54 21.15 -3.99
CA TYR A 266 -10.73 19.94 -3.84
C TYR A 266 -9.82 19.97 -2.60
N ALA A 267 -9.45 18.79 -2.14
CA ALA A 267 -8.37 18.56 -1.19
C ALA A 267 -7.37 17.58 -1.78
N LEU A 268 -6.10 17.98 -1.85
CA LEU A 268 -5.00 17.16 -2.38
C LEU A 268 -4.23 16.51 -1.24
N TYR A 269 -3.97 15.24 -1.37
CA TYR A 269 -3.15 14.48 -0.43
C TYR A 269 -1.85 14.05 -1.10
N ASP A 270 -0.74 14.39 -0.48
CA ASP A 270 0.56 13.92 -0.91
C ASP A 270 0.78 12.49 -0.41
N PRO A 271 0.92 11.51 -1.31
CA PRO A 271 1.14 10.13 -0.93
C PRO A 271 2.48 9.91 -0.18
N ASP A 272 3.45 10.80 -0.34
CA ASP A 272 4.78 10.68 0.30
C ASP A 272 4.81 11.19 1.75
N THR A 273 3.78 11.91 2.19
CA THR A 273 3.73 12.45 3.55
C THR A 273 3.68 11.35 4.62
N VAL A 274 2.99 10.24 4.34
CA VAL A 274 2.90 9.07 5.23
C VAL A 274 3.01 7.81 4.41
N ASN A 275 4.04 7.01 4.66
CA ASN A 275 4.36 5.82 3.87
C ASN A 275 3.94 4.54 4.60
N CYS A 276 2.69 4.12 4.39
CA CYS A 276 2.16 2.86 4.91
C CYS A 276 2.92 1.65 4.38
N GLU A 277 3.30 1.71 3.12
CA GLU A 277 3.93 0.60 2.41
C GLU A 277 5.32 0.31 2.98
N LYS A 278 6.08 1.36 3.29
CA LYS A 278 7.39 1.22 3.96
C LYS A 278 7.23 0.61 5.35
N THR A 279 6.30 1.13 6.15
CA THR A 279 6.03 0.57 7.48
C THR A 279 5.62 -0.90 7.41
N GLY A 280 4.72 -1.25 6.48
CA GLY A 280 4.30 -2.63 6.27
C GLY A 280 5.44 -3.55 5.83
N ALA A 281 6.31 -3.07 4.95
CA ALA A 281 7.50 -3.80 4.50
C ALA A 281 8.48 -4.05 5.66
N ASP A 282 8.73 -3.04 6.50
CA ASP A 282 9.62 -3.14 7.65
C ASP A 282 9.11 -4.18 8.67
N LEU A 283 7.81 -4.14 8.97
CA LEU A 283 7.17 -5.08 9.89
C LEU A 283 7.19 -6.52 9.34
N LEU A 284 6.86 -6.67 8.06
CA LEU A 284 6.86 -7.97 7.39
C LEU A 284 8.27 -8.57 7.36
N TYR A 285 9.28 -7.75 7.01
CA TYR A 285 10.67 -8.18 7.02
C TYR A 285 11.14 -8.61 8.41
N GLN A 286 10.84 -7.83 9.47
CA GLN A 286 11.17 -8.21 10.84
C GLN A 286 10.58 -9.55 11.22
N TRP A 287 9.32 -9.79 10.84
CA TRP A 287 8.67 -11.07 11.10
C TRP A 287 9.31 -12.21 10.31
N MET A 288 9.67 -12.00 9.04
CA MET A 288 10.42 -12.97 8.23
C MET A 288 11.78 -13.32 8.83
N GLN A 289 12.38 -12.41 9.62
CA GLN A 289 13.61 -12.65 10.39
C GLN A 289 13.36 -13.29 11.77
N GLY A 290 12.15 -13.79 12.02
CA GLY A 290 11.76 -14.42 13.28
C GLY A 290 11.40 -13.45 14.41
N LYS A 291 11.29 -12.15 14.13
CA LYS A 291 10.89 -11.11 15.08
C LYS A 291 9.44 -10.74 14.83
N GLN A 292 8.52 -11.54 15.35
CA GLN A 292 7.11 -11.23 15.22
C GLN A 292 6.78 -9.90 15.88
N PRO A 293 6.09 -8.97 15.19
CA PRO A 293 5.66 -7.70 15.76
C PRO A 293 4.77 -7.88 16.97
N ALA A 294 4.97 -7.07 18.02
CA ALA A 294 4.19 -7.14 19.26
C ALA A 294 2.76 -6.60 19.07
N GLU A 295 2.58 -5.62 18.21
CA GLU A 295 1.28 -5.01 17.92
C GLU A 295 0.65 -5.65 16.69
N GLN A 296 -0.67 -5.75 16.71
CA GLN A 296 -1.44 -6.31 15.61
C GLN A 296 -1.95 -5.24 14.65
N GLU A 297 -2.12 -4.01 15.13
CA GLU A 297 -2.53 -2.86 14.34
C GLU A 297 -1.57 -1.69 14.53
N TYR A 298 -1.00 -1.20 13.42
CA TYR A 298 -0.14 -0.02 13.38
C TYR A 298 -0.90 1.13 12.74
N ARG A 299 -1.33 2.06 13.55
CA ARG A 299 -1.97 3.29 13.09
C ARG A 299 -0.91 4.36 12.87
N LEU A 300 -0.74 4.75 11.63
CA LEU A 300 0.11 5.89 11.27
C LEU A 300 -0.62 7.20 11.55
N PRO A 301 0.10 8.32 11.68
CA PRO A 301 -0.50 9.65 11.79
C PRO A 301 -1.48 9.90 10.64
N ASP A 302 -2.58 10.59 10.94
CA ASP A 302 -3.53 11.00 9.91
C ASP A 302 -2.83 11.90 8.90
N ARG A 303 -3.11 11.69 7.61
CA ARG A 303 -2.51 12.45 6.52
C ARG A 303 -3.32 13.72 6.26
N PRO A 304 -2.77 14.92 6.59
CA PRO A 304 -3.44 16.16 6.26
C PRO A 304 -3.42 16.41 4.74
N PRO A 305 -4.36 17.18 4.21
CA PRO A 305 -4.27 17.60 2.81
C PRO A 305 -3.06 18.54 2.63
N ALA A 306 -2.30 18.31 1.56
CA ALA A 306 -1.19 19.19 1.17
C ALA A 306 -1.71 20.52 0.60
N GLU A 307 -2.86 20.49 -0.04
CA GLU A 307 -3.54 21.66 -0.60
C GLU A 307 -5.04 21.51 -0.41
N LEU A 308 -5.71 22.57 0.01
CA LEU A 308 -7.16 22.66 0.13
C LEU A 308 -7.66 23.88 -0.61
N VAL A 309 -8.54 23.70 -1.59
CA VAL A 309 -9.21 24.77 -2.32
C VAL A 309 -10.71 24.62 -2.19
N ILE A 310 -11.34 25.64 -1.61
CA ILE A 310 -12.81 25.71 -1.47
C ILE A 310 -13.32 26.84 -2.34
N ARG A 311 -14.17 26.51 -3.32
CA ARG A 311 -14.75 27.45 -4.27
C ARG A 311 -16.24 27.63 -3.98
N ASP A 312 -16.61 28.86 -3.66
CA ASP A 312 -18.01 29.26 -3.52
C ASP A 312 -18.49 29.85 -4.85
N LYS A 313 -19.48 29.21 -5.49
CA LYS A 313 -20.08 29.70 -6.74
C LYS A 313 -20.73 31.07 -6.63
N ARG A 314 -20.98 31.56 -5.41
CA ARG A 314 -21.57 32.89 -5.15
C ARG A 314 -20.53 34.00 -5.00
N ASN A 315 -19.26 33.65 -4.83
CA ASN A 315 -18.15 34.59 -4.62
C ASN A 315 -16.93 34.12 -5.40
N GLU A 316 -16.79 34.58 -6.65
CA GLU A 316 -15.64 34.23 -7.53
C GLU A 316 -14.26 34.65 -7.00
N ILE A 317 -14.21 35.38 -5.88
CA ILE A 317 -12.98 36.05 -5.41
C ILE A 317 -12.31 35.38 -4.19
N LYS A 318 -12.87 34.32 -3.61
CA LYS A 318 -12.26 33.68 -2.41
C LYS A 318 -11.72 32.29 -2.67
N THR A 319 -10.71 32.19 -3.50
CA THR A 319 -9.80 31.03 -3.51
C THR A 319 -8.85 31.18 -2.33
N ALA A 320 -9.10 30.47 -1.24
CA ALA A 320 -8.11 30.37 -0.18
C ALA A 320 -7.32 29.08 -0.39
N VAL A 321 -6.09 29.26 -0.86
CA VAL A 321 -5.09 28.19 -0.80
C VAL A 321 -4.62 28.14 0.65
N ILE A 322 -5.04 27.13 1.39
CA ILE A 322 -4.53 26.89 2.74
C ILE A 322 -3.33 25.98 2.57
N GLN A 323 -2.14 26.56 2.52
CA GLN A 323 -0.91 25.78 2.71
C GLN A 323 -0.86 25.36 4.17
N ILE A 324 -1.16 24.11 4.42
CA ILE A 324 -0.97 23.50 5.73
C ILE A 324 0.51 23.18 5.85
N SER A 325 1.27 24.07 6.52
CA SER A 325 2.66 23.78 6.83
C SER A 325 2.71 22.59 7.80
N VAL A 326 3.18 21.46 7.32
CA VAL A 326 3.52 20.31 8.15
C VAL A 326 4.66 20.73 9.07
N LYS A 327 4.37 20.97 10.35
CA LYS A 327 5.43 21.07 11.35
C LYS A 327 6.06 19.70 11.46
N ASN A 328 7.25 19.55 10.89
CA ASN A 328 8.12 18.40 11.14
C ASN A 328 8.47 18.39 12.62
N ASN A 329 7.73 17.65 13.42
CA ASN A 329 8.15 17.27 14.76
C ASN A 329 9.19 16.16 14.66
N ASN A 330 10.38 16.51 14.21
CA ASN A 330 11.58 15.71 14.46
C ASN A 330 11.90 15.82 15.96
N HIS A 331 11.33 14.91 16.74
CA HIS A 331 11.84 14.64 18.06
C HIS A 331 13.17 13.91 17.91
N GLU A 332 14.25 14.69 17.87
CA GLU A 332 15.58 14.22 18.22
C GLU A 332 15.52 13.57 19.60
N ARG A 333 15.53 12.23 19.63
CA ARG A 333 15.88 11.52 20.86
C ARG A 333 17.35 11.76 21.12
N LYS A 334 17.65 12.75 21.94
CA LYS A 334 18.96 12.86 22.59
C LYS A 334 19.11 11.65 23.51
N THR A 335 19.98 10.74 23.09
CA THR A 335 20.59 9.73 23.95
C THR A 335 21.37 10.44 25.06
N LYS A 336 21.03 10.17 26.30
CA LYS A 336 21.94 10.24 27.46
C LYS A 336 22.21 8.83 27.89
#